data_bc6a1f7a52ce7e868edcc61144f86690
#
_entry.id   bc6a1f7a52ce7e868edcc61144f86690
#
_cell.length_a   1.000
_cell.length_b   1.000
_cell.length_c   1.000
_cell.angle_alpha   90.00
_cell.angle_beta   90.00
_cell.angle_gamma   90.00
#
_symmetry.space_group_name_H-M   'P 1'
#
loop_
_entity.id
_entity.type
_entity.pdbx_description
1 polymer ?
#
loop_
_entity_poly.entity_id
_entity_poly.type
_entity_poly.pdbx_seq_one_letter_code
_entity_poly.pdbx_strand_id
1 'polypeptide(L)'
;MFLKSKKKIFIFEVILICFVSIKLLGNDKNAYELLKNCNNYYNWTIKNYKVPVDDKQLFNMGKCQGTIETIGRMMLTLCYETKRNMNINHKMTANLEGIRTIEIVKKLVEHASNDGNLRKFSSHSYLINFISTNWPCKKV
;
A
#
# COMPACT_ATOMS: atom_id res chain seq x y z
N MET A 1 27.59 -40.46 -7.51
CA MET A 1 26.79 -39.71 -8.49
C MET A 1 25.41 -39.29 -7.96
N PHE A 2 25.04 -39.60 -6.74
CA PHE A 2 23.68 -39.38 -6.14
C PHE A 2 23.52 -38.05 -5.39
N LEU A 3 24.58 -37.33 -5.02
CA LEU A 3 24.47 -36.11 -4.23
C LEU A 3 24.12 -34.83 -5.04
N LYS A 4 24.38 -34.82 -6.34
CA LYS A 4 24.08 -33.66 -7.21
C LYS A 4 22.57 -33.52 -7.52
N SER A 5 21.82 -34.63 -7.47
CA SER A 5 20.37 -34.64 -7.76
C SER A 5 19.54 -34.02 -6.61
N LYS A 6 19.88 -34.31 -5.35
CA LYS A 6 19.13 -33.80 -4.19
C LYS A 6 19.21 -32.28 -4.03
N LYS A 7 20.36 -31.65 -4.35
CA LYS A 7 20.50 -30.20 -4.32
C LYS A 7 19.64 -29.48 -5.35
N LYS A 8 19.46 -30.05 -6.55
CA LYS A 8 18.59 -29.45 -7.58
C LYS A 8 17.12 -29.50 -7.21
N ILE A 9 16.66 -30.58 -6.58
CA ILE A 9 15.28 -30.75 -6.12
C ILE A 9 14.98 -29.74 -4.99
N PHE A 10 15.89 -29.58 -4.03
CA PHE A 10 15.70 -28.66 -2.92
C PHE A 10 15.63 -27.20 -3.37
N ILE A 11 16.45 -26.80 -4.34
CA ILE A 11 16.43 -25.44 -4.92
C ILE A 11 15.12 -25.19 -5.67
N PHE A 12 14.61 -26.20 -6.38
CA PHE A 12 13.34 -26.10 -7.12
C PHE A 12 12.15 -25.96 -6.20
N GLU A 13 12.10 -26.67 -5.07
CA GLU A 13 11.06 -26.54 -4.04
C GLU A 13 11.09 -25.17 -3.36
N VAL A 14 12.26 -24.66 -3.01
CA VAL A 14 12.40 -23.32 -2.40
C VAL A 14 11.94 -22.23 -3.37
N ILE A 15 12.28 -22.33 -4.66
CA ILE A 15 11.83 -21.39 -5.68
C ILE A 15 10.31 -21.47 -5.86
N LEU A 16 9.73 -22.68 -5.88
CA LEU A 16 8.29 -22.88 -6.01
C LEU A 16 7.52 -22.28 -4.83
N ILE A 17 8.02 -22.43 -3.59
CA ILE A 17 7.44 -21.85 -2.37
C ILE A 17 7.49 -20.31 -2.45
N CYS A 18 8.60 -19.72 -2.93
CA CYS A 18 8.69 -18.28 -3.11
C CYS A 18 7.68 -17.75 -4.14
N PHE A 19 7.44 -18.46 -5.26
CA PHE A 19 6.46 -18.05 -6.27
C PHE A 19 5.01 -18.17 -5.77
N VAL A 20 4.70 -19.14 -4.91
CA VAL A 20 3.36 -19.28 -4.32
C VAL A 20 3.10 -18.19 -3.29
N SER A 21 4.11 -17.79 -2.53
CA SER A 21 4.00 -16.72 -1.51
C SER A 21 3.68 -15.34 -2.11
N ILE A 22 4.13 -15.06 -3.33
CA ILE A 22 3.88 -13.77 -4.02
C ILE A 22 2.40 -13.62 -4.42
N LYS A 23 1.67 -14.71 -4.64
CA LYS A 23 0.22 -14.65 -4.96
C LYS A 23 -0.67 -14.42 -3.73
N LEU A 24 -0.16 -14.61 -2.54
CA LEU A 24 -0.89 -14.42 -1.27
C LEU A 24 -0.86 -12.97 -0.73
N LEU A 25 -0.04 -12.11 -1.30
CA LEU A 25 -0.12 -10.66 -1.05
C LEU A 25 -1.40 -10.16 -1.74
N GLY A 26 -2.47 -10.09 -0.96
CA GLY A 26 -3.81 -9.71 -1.39
C GLY A 26 -3.81 -8.38 -2.12
N ASN A 27 -3.74 -8.47 -3.43
CA ASN A 27 -3.78 -7.33 -4.33
C ASN A 27 -5.23 -6.84 -4.40
N ASP A 28 -5.52 -5.70 -3.78
CA ASP A 28 -6.73 -4.97 -4.10
C ASP A 28 -6.66 -4.62 -5.59
N LYS A 29 -7.51 -5.27 -6.39
CA LYS A 29 -7.41 -5.24 -7.85
C LYS A 29 -7.53 -3.83 -8.41
N ASN A 30 -8.29 -2.96 -7.76
CA ASN A 30 -8.50 -1.58 -8.19
C ASN A 30 -8.64 -0.62 -7.00
N ALA A 31 -8.61 0.68 -7.29
CA ALA A 31 -8.69 1.73 -6.29
C ALA A 31 -10.03 1.74 -5.53
N TYR A 32 -11.11 1.25 -6.12
CA TYR A 32 -12.40 1.16 -5.48
C TYR A 32 -12.39 0.16 -4.30
N GLU A 33 -11.78 -1.01 -4.48
CA GLU A 33 -11.63 -2.00 -3.39
C GLU A 33 -10.76 -1.46 -2.26
N LEU A 34 -9.65 -0.82 -2.59
CA LEU A 34 -8.81 -0.15 -1.60
C LEU A 34 -9.61 0.89 -0.81
N LEU A 35 -10.34 1.77 -1.51
CA LEU A 35 -11.16 2.79 -0.86
C LEU A 35 -12.19 2.19 0.08
N LYS A 36 -12.89 1.11 -0.34
CA LYS A 36 -13.87 0.41 0.50
C LYS A 36 -13.24 -0.11 1.80
N ASN A 37 -12.07 -0.72 1.69
CA ASN A 37 -11.33 -1.22 2.85
C ASN A 37 -10.86 -0.09 3.77
N CYS A 38 -10.42 1.02 3.19
CA CYS A 38 -9.98 2.21 3.92
C CYS A 38 -11.14 2.96 4.59
N ASN A 39 -12.31 3.00 3.95
CA ASN A 39 -13.51 3.57 4.56
C ASN A 39 -13.96 2.78 5.80
N ASN A 40 -13.90 1.45 5.74
CA ASN A 40 -14.18 0.60 6.89
C ASN A 40 -13.17 0.86 8.04
N TYR A 41 -11.88 0.93 7.73
CA TYR A 41 -10.84 1.23 8.70
C TYR A 41 -11.02 2.62 9.33
N TYR A 42 -11.29 3.64 8.53
CA TYR A 42 -11.54 5.00 8.99
C TYR A 42 -12.75 5.05 9.94
N ASN A 43 -13.90 4.50 9.50
CA ASN A 43 -15.12 4.50 10.31
C ASN A 43 -14.96 3.75 11.63
N TRP A 44 -14.22 2.64 11.63
CA TRP A 44 -13.93 1.89 12.85
C TRP A 44 -13.03 2.68 13.80
N THR A 45 -12.03 3.35 13.27
CA THR A 45 -11.09 4.16 14.06
C THR A 45 -11.76 5.38 14.67
N ILE A 46 -12.60 6.13 13.94
CA ILE A 46 -13.30 7.31 14.49
C ILE A 46 -14.34 6.94 15.54
N LYS A 47 -14.87 5.72 15.50
CA LYS A 47 -15.78 5.19 16.54
C LYS A 47 -15.04 4.61 17.73
N ASN A 48 -13.76 4.88 17.88
CA ASN A 48 -12.88 4.41 18.97
C ASN A 48 -12.96 2.89 19.18
N TYR A 49 -12.99 2.12 18.07
CA TYR A 49 -12.97 0.64 18.08
C TYR A 49 -14.18 -0.01 18.79
N LYS A 50 -15.26 0.73 19.06
CA LYS A 50 -16.42 0.24 19.79
C LYS A 50 -17.41 -0.58 18.96
N VAL A 51 -17.26 -0.57 17.64
CA VAL A 51 -18.14 -1.33 16.75
C VAL A 51 -17.53 -2.73 16.57
N PRO A 52 -18.28 -3.81 16.88
CA PRO A 52 -17.84 -5.15 16.58
C PRO A 52 -17.60 -5.32 15.08
N VAL A 53 -16.52 -6.00 14.73
CA VAL A 53 -16.16 -6.33 13.35
C VAL A 53 -15.86 -7.82 13.25
N ASP A 54 -16.19 -8.42 12.12
CA ASP A 54 -15.82 -9.81 11.83
C ASP A 54 -14.37 -9.91 11.34
N ASP A 55 -13.83 -11.13 11.31
CA ASP A 55 -12.44 -11.39 10.91
C ASP A 55 -12.16 -10.92 9.48
N LYS A 56 -13.13 -11.02 8.57
CA LYS A 56 -13.00 -10.56 7.18
C LYS A 56 -12.91 -9.04 7.10
N GLN A 57 -13.70 -8.34 7.89
CA GLN A 57 -13.63 -6.89 7.98
C GLN A 57 -12.29 -6.45 8.57
N LEU A 58 -11.85 -7.12 9.66
CA LEU A 58 -10.56 -6.83 10.28
C LEU A 58 -9.40 -7.06 9.30
N PHE A 59 -9.41 -8.16 8.56
CA PHE A 59 -8.43 -8.45 7.52
C PHE A 59 -8.41 -7.37 6.42
N ASN A 60 -9.57 -6.94 5.94
CA ASN A 60 -9.68 -5.91 4.91
C ASN A 60 -9.20 -4.53 5.41
N MET A 61 -9.47 -4.19 6.65
CA MET A 61 -8.94 -2.98 7.28
C MET A 61 -7.42 -3.02 7.40
N GLY A 62 -6.86 -4.18 7.79
CA GLY A 62 -5.42 -4.42 7.82
C GLY A 62 -4.77 -4.28 6.44
N LYS A 63 -5.45 -4.72 5.37
CA LYS A 63 -4.99 -4.50 3.99
C LYS A 63 -4.90 -3.02 3.64
N CYS A 64 -5.91 -2.21 3.99
CA CYS A 64 -5.84 -0.76 3.78
C CYS A 64 -4.64 -0.15 4.50
N GLN A 65 -4.53 -0.39 5.81
CA GLN A 65 -3.44 0.15 6.62
C GLN A 65 -2.07 -0.27 6.07
N GLY A 66 -1.86 -1.57 5.85
CA GLY A 66 -0.59 -2.10 5.36
C GLY A 66 -0.21 -1.57 3.96
N THR A 67 -1.18 -1.42 3.06
CA THR A 67 -0.94 -0.85 1.72
C THR A 67 -0.50 0.60 1.81
N ILE A 68 -1.21 1.42 2.60
CA ILE A 68 -0.87 2.85 2.75
C ILE A 68 0.48 3.02 3.45
N GLU A 69 0.76 2.26 4.51
CA GLU A 69 2.04 2.32 5.20
C GLU A 69 3.20 1.92 4.31
N THR A 70 3.06 0.84 3.54
CA THR A 70 4.12 0.36 2.65
C THR A 70 4.42 1.38 1.56
N ILE A 71 3.40 1.85 0.85
CA ILE A 71 3.57 2.85 -0.21
C ILE A 71 4.05 4.17 0.37
N GLY A 72 3.50 4.62 1.49
CA GLY A 72 3.91 5.86 2.14
C GLY A 72 5.37 5.84 2.56
N ARG A 73 5.85 4.75 3.19
CA ARG A 73 7.26 4.60 3.57
C ARG A 73 8.18 4.58 2.35
N MET A 74 7.80 3.87 1.29
CA MET A 74 8.54 3.88 0.03
C MET A 74 8.67 5.31 -0.53
N MET A 75 7.57 6.03 -0.63
CA MET A 75 7.55 7.39 -1.19
C MET A 75 8.34 8.39 -0.34
N LEU A 76 8.29 8.26 0.99
CA LEU A 76 9.09 9.07 1.92
C LEU A 76 10.59 8.79 1.76
N THR A 77 10.98 7.51 1.67
CA THR A 77 12.38 7.13 1.42
C THR A 77 12.87 7.72 0.10
N LEU A 78 12.08 7.60 -0.97
CA LEU A 78 12.42 8.19 -2.27
C LEU A 78 12.51 9.73 -2.20
N CYS A 79 11.71 10.38 -1.36
CA CYS A 79 11.81 11.82 -1.12
C CYS A 79 13.16 12.19 -0.47
N TYR A 80 13.63 11.43 0.52
CA TYR A 80 14.95 11.67 1.12
C TYR A 80 16.09 11.45 0.11
N GLU A 81 15.99 10.43 -0.73
CA GLU A 81 17.01 10.18 -1.77
C GLU A 81 17.01 11.27 -2.85
N THR A 82 15.84 11.83 -3.18
CA THR A 82 15.76 13.00 -4.09
C THR A 82 16.48 14.21 -3.51
N LYS A 83 16.41 14.44 -2.20
CA LYS A 83 17.16 15.51 -1.51
C LYS A 83 18.67 15.29 -1.53
N ARG A 84 19.14 14.05 -1.72
CA ARG A 84 20.55 13.66 -1.86
C ARG A 84 21.05 13.69 -3.30
N ASN A 85 20.40 14.40 -4.21
CA ASN A 85 20.77 14.57 -5.62
C ASN A 85 20.54 13.32 -6.52
N MET A 86 19.70 12.40 -6.12
CA MET A 86 19.27 11.32 -7.03
C MET A 86 18.18 11.81 -7.98
N ASN A 87 18.29 11.46 -9.25
CA ASN A 87 17.27 11.80 -10.25
C ASN A 87 16.08 10.86 -10.17
N ILE A 88 15.19 11.10 -9.22
CA ILE A 88 13.98 10.29 -8.98
C ILE A 88 12.75 11.04 -9.51
N ASN A 89 11.81 10.29 -10.09
CA ASN A 89 10.55 10.85 -10.57
C ASN A 89 9.74 11.42 -9.39
N HIS A 90 9.48 12.70 -9.40
CA HIS A 90 8.73 13.40 -8.34
C HIS A 90 7.33 12.82 -8.10
N LYS A 91 6.70 12.21 -9.12
CA LYS A 91 5.40 11.55 -8.96
C LYS A 91 5.46 10.31 -8.06
N MET A 92 6.65 9.80 -7.79
CA MET A 92 6.88 8.63 -6.91
C MET A 92 7.39 9.04 -5.52
N THR A 93 7.42 10.33 -5.21
CA THR A 93 7.97 10.85 -3.97
C THR A 93 6.92 11.63 -3.17
N ALA A 94 6.97 11.54 -1.85
CA ALA A 94 6.13 12.34 -0.97
C ALA A 94 6.85 12.65 0.35
N ASN A 95 6.61 13.83 0.90
CA ASN A 95 7.07 14.16 2.24
C ASN A 95 5.97 13.81 3.26
N LEU A 96 6.08 12.65 3.85
CA LEU A 96 5.14 12.12 4.86
C LEU A 96 5.71 12.17 6.28
N GLU A 97 6.76 12.98 6.50
CA GLU A 97 7.36 13.14 7.83
C GLU A 97 6.32 13.68 8.82
N GLY A 98 6.10 12.96 9.92
CA GLY A 98 5.11 13.31 10.93
C GLY A 98 3.65 13.02 10.56
N ILE A 99 3.37 12.57 9.34
CA ILE A 99 2.00 12.25 8.89
C ILE A 99 1.64 10.84 9.31
N ARG A 100 0.57 10.71 10.09
CA ARG A 100 0.07 9.39 10.53
C ARG A 100 -0.75 8.72 9.42
N THR A 101 -0.72 7.39 9.38
CA THR A 101 -1.50 6.58 8.42
C THR A 101 -2.97 6.97 8.38
N ILE A 102 -3.59 7.21 9.54
CA ILE A 102 -5.00 7.58 9.63
C ILE A 102 -5.32 8.93 8.98
N GLU A 103 -4.39 9.86 8.95
CA GLU A 103 -4.57 11.15 8.28
C GLU A 103 -4.56 10.99 6.77
N ILE A 104 -3.72 10.09 6.24
CA ILE A 104 -3.73 9.74 4.82
C ILE A 104 -5.04 9.04 4.46
N VAL A 105 -5.50 8.10 5.31
CA VAL A 105 -6.76 7.37 5.10
C VAL A 105 -7.95 8.33 5.11
N LYS A 106 -8.03 9.22 6.09
CA LYS A 106 -9.10 10.23 6.18
C LYS A 106 -9.18 11.04 4.88
N LYS A 107 -8.05 11.61 4.46
CA LYS A 107 -8.01 12.44 3.26
C LYS A 107 -8.30 11.66 1.99
N LEU A 108 -7.87 10.38 1.91
CA LEU A 108 -8.18 9.48 0.81
C LEU A 108 -9.68 9.21 0.71
N VAL A 109 -10.33 8.89 1.81
CA VAL A 109 -11.78 8.61 1.87
C VAL A 109 -12.58 9.85 1.45
N GLU A 110 -12.23 11.02 1.99
CA GLU A 110 -12.90 12.28 1.66
C GLU A 110 -12.73 12.66 0.18
N HIS A 111 -11.53 12.51 -0.37
CA HIS A 111 -11.23 12.85 -1.77
C HIS A 111 -11.89 11.88 -2.76
N ALA A 112 -11.78 10.59 -2.48
CA ALA A 112 -12.18 9.54 -3.42
C ALA A 112 -13.69 9.26 -3.43
N SER A 113 -14.45 9.78 -2.46
CA SER A 113 -15.91 9.55 -2.35
C SER A 113 -16.69 9.98 -3.63
N ASN A 114 -16.16 10.94 -4.37
CA ASN A 114 -16.79 11.53 -5.56
C ASN A 114 -16.10 11.13 -6.88
N ASP A 115 -15.09 10.25 -6.87
CA ASP A 115 -14.36 9.88 -8.08
C ASP A 115 -14.98 8.65 -8.76
N GLY A 116 -15.74 8.87 -9.84
CA GLY A 116 -16.37 7.82 -10.64
C GLY A 116 -15.39 6.93 -11.41
N ASN A 117 -14.09 7.26 -11.44
CA ASN A 117 -13.08 6.52 -12.20
C ASN A 117 -12.30 5.50 -11.38
N LEU A 118 -12.57 5.36 -10.08
CA LEU A 118 -11.83 4.47 -9.16
C LEU A 118 -11.65 3.03 -9.66
N ARG A 119 -12.64 2.50 -10.39
CA ARG A 119 -12.58 1.13 -10.94
C ARG A 119 -11.59 0.96 -12.10
N LYS A 120 -11.19 2.07 -12.75
CA LYS A 120 -10.29 2.07 -13.91
C LYS A 120 -8.81 2.07 -13.50
N PHE A 121 -8.50 2.48 -12.28
CA PHE A 121 -7.14 2.58 -11.80
C PHE A 121 -6.76 1.40 -10.91
N SER A 122 -5.51 0.96 -10.99
CA SER A 122 -4.97 0.04 -9.98
C SER A 122 -4.88 0.76 -8.63
N SER A 123 -5.05 0.03 -7.54
CA SER A 123 -4.97 0.57 -6.18
C SER A 123 -3.65 1.31 -5.92
N HIS A 124 -2.53 0.73 -6.35
CA HIS A 124 -1.20 1.31 -6.16
C HIS A 124 -0.98 2.59 -6.95
N SER A 125 -1.32 2.59 -8.25
CA SER A 125 -1.15 3.78 -9.10
C SER A 125 -2.00 4.94 -8.60
N TYR A 126 -3.24 4.66 -8.19
CA TYR A 126 -4.12 5.67 -7.63
C TYR A 126 -3.55 6.25 -6.33
N LEU A 127 -3.11 5.39 -5.41
CA LEU A 127 -2.58 5.80 -4.12
C LEU A 127 -1.27 6.58 -4.25
N ILE A 128 -0.36 6.17 -5.12
CA ILE A 128 0.89 6.90 -5.39
C ILE A 128 0.57 8.31 -5.91
N ASN A 129 -0.30 8.42 -6.90
CA ASN A 129 -0.71 9.72 -7.44
C ASN A 129 -1.39 10.59 -6.38
N PHE A 130 -2.30 10.02 -5.60
CA PHE A 130 -2.99 10.69 -4.52
C PHE A 130 -2.01 11.22 -3.47
N ILE A 131 -1.09 10.39 -2.99
CA ILE A 131 -0.12 10.77 -1.95
C ILE A 131 0.86 11.82 -2.48
N SER A 132 1.42 11.65 -3.69
CA SER A 132 2.36 12.63 -4.25
C SER A 132 1.74 14.01 -4.48
N THR A 133 0.45 14.05 -4.83
CA THR A 133 -0.30 15.30 -5.02
C THR A 133 -0.57 16.01 -3.70
N ASN A 134 -0.92 15.27 -2.65
CA ASN A 134 -1.32 15.85 -1.38
C ASN A 134 -0.15 16.20 -0.45
N TRP A 135 0.97 15.50 -0.57
CA TRP A 135 2.18 15.70 0.23
C TRP A 135 3.43 15.71 -0.67
N PRO A 136 3.55 16.70 -1.57
CA PRO A 136 4.65 16.71 -2.53
C PRO A 136 6.00 16.83 -1.83
N CYS A 137 6.97 16.07 -2.33
CA CYS A 137 8.37 16.20 -1.93
C CYS A 137 8.93 17.48 -2.56
N LYS A 138 9.20 18.49 -1.74
CA LYS A 138 9.87 19.72 -2.21
C LYS A 138 11.37 19.45 -2.38
N LYS A 139 11.91 19.83 -3.53
CA LYS A 139 13.37 19.96 -3.68
C LYS A 139 13.83 21.09 -2.76
N VAL A 140 14.89 20.86 -2.02
CA VAL A 140 15.62 21.89 -1.29
C VAL A 140 16.45 22.68 -2.27
#